data_5436d5c691b3c38f189e514ef89fa1b6
#
_entry.id   5436d5c691b3c38f189e514ef89fa1b6
#
_cell.length_a   1.000
_cell.length_b   1.000
_cell.length_c   1.000
_cell.angle_alpha   90.00
_cell.angle_beta   90.00
_cell.angle_gamma   90.00
#
_symmetry.space_group_name_H-M   'P 1'
#
loop_
_entity.id
_entity.type
_entity.pdbx_description
1 polymer ?
#
loop_
_entity_poly.entity_id
_entity_poly.type
_entity_poly.pdbx_seq_one_letter_code
_entity_poly.pdbx_strand_id
1 'polypeptide(L)'
;MNKIIRIALMLLISMMPLCFHAVNEQPGEPAKKYPEIKFERVTIDLGTFSQDETLHTCVFKFTNVGKAKLVINYVSTSCGCTGAEYPKDYISPGASGEIKVTYDSKGKVPGRFNKIIQVYTNCKDDLVKLSITGDMTALPRESSK
;
A
#
# COMPACT_ATOMS: atom_id res chain seq x y z
N MET A 1 49.64 35.63 49.85
CA MET A 1 49.44 34.53 48.88
C MET A 1 48.17 34.80 48.14
N ASN A 2 48.03 35.24 47.06
CA ASN A 2 48.68 36.15 46.12
C ASN A 2 47.62 36.52 45.11
N LYS A 3 47.26 37.79 45.13
CA LYS A 3 46.29 38.37 44.15
C LYS A 3 46.71 38.05 42.68
N ILE A 4 48.01 37.79 42.46
CA ILE A 4 48.57 37.49 41.15
C ILE A 4 48.16 36.10 40.67
N ILE A 5 47.99 35.09 41.55
CA ILE A 5 47.57 33.73 41.20
C ILE A 5 46.09 33.67 40.82
N ARG A 6 45.28 34.56 41.41
CA ARG A 6 43.84 34.66 41.06
C ARG A 6 43.58 35.30 39.70
N ILE A 7 44.45 36.20 39.27
CA ILE A 7 44.33 36.88 37.97
C ILE A 7 44.82 35.93 36.85
N ALA A 8 45.86 35.16 37.12
CA ALA A 8 46.33 34.14 36.13
C ALA A 8 45.32 33.00 35.92
N LEU A 9 44.54 32.63 36.95
CA LEU A 9 43.54 31.61 36.82
C LEU A 9 42.25 32.05 36.09
N MET A 10 41.96 33.39 36.14
CA MET A 10 40.82 33.94 35.41
C MET A 10 41.11 34.18 33.90
N LEU A 11 42.37 34.35 33.51
CA LEU A 11 42.77 34.53 32.11
C LEU A 11 42.87 33.23 31.33
N LEU A 12 42.92 32.08 32.01
CA LEU A 12 43.00 30.77 31.37
C LEU A 12 41.62 30.16 30.96
N ILE A 13 40.52 30.81 31.40
CA ILE A 13 39.16 30.34 31.10
C ILE A 13 38.60 31.01 29.83
N SER A 14 39.26 32.04 29.30
CA SER A 14 38.78 32.83 28.14
C SER A 14 39.25 32.34 26.77
N MET A 15 39.96 31.21 26.68
CA MET A 15 40.36 30.62 25.40
C MET A 15 39.75 29.26 25.20
N MET A 16 38.43 29.14 25.38
CA MET A 16 37.69 27.99 24.90
C MET A 16 37.35 28.26 23.43
N PRO A 17 37.95 27.52 22.46
CA PRO A 17 37.52 27.66 21.08
C PRO A 17 36.07 27.24 21.03
N LEU A 18 35.19 28.10 20.57
CA LEU A 18 33.88 27.73 20.08
C LEU A 18 34.11 26.65 19.01
N CYS A 19 34.04 25.38 19.40
CA CYS A 19 33.82 24.32 18.46
C CYS A 19 32.46 24.56 17.81
N PHE A 20 32.47 25.34 16.74
CA PHE A 20 31.42 25.26 15.74
C PHE A 20 31.40 23.82 15.28
N HIS A 21 30.46 23.05 15.83
CA HIS A 21 30.04 21.80 15.20
C HIS A 21 29.45 22.24 13.86
N ALA A 22 30.28 22.25 12.83
CA ALA A 22 29.78 22.18 11.47
C ALA A 22 28.96 20.92 11.40
N VAL A 23 27.64 21.09 11.48
CA VAL A 23 26.71 20.04 11.06
C VAL A 23 27.09 19.78 9.62
N ASN A 24 27.74 18.66 9.39
CA ASN A 24 28.03 18.16 8.08
C ASN A 24 26.70 17.74 7.48
N GLU A 25 25.96 18.73 6.91
CA GLU A 25 24.88 18.45 5.99
C GLU A 25 25.56 17.81 4.78
N GLN A 26 25.67 16.48 4.82
CA GLN A 26 25.90 15.71 3.61
C GLN A 26 24.81 16.16 2.62
N PRO A 27 25.18 16.56 1.39
CA PRO A 27 24.20 16.79 0.34
C PRO A 27 23.41 15.50 0.22
N GLY A 28 22.15 15.52 0.69
CA GLY A 28 21.26 14.40 0.57
C GLY A 28 21.22 14.01 -0.90
N GLU A 29 21.56 12.76 -1.18
CA GLU A 29 21.34 12.14 -2.49
C GLU A 29 19.96 12.58 -2.97
N PRO A 30 19.79 13.11 -4.20
CA PRO A 30 18.52 13.63 -4.64
C PRO A 30 17.48 12.53 -4.46
N ALA A 31 16.55 12.74 -3.55
CA ALA A 31 15.56 11.77 -3.17
C ALA A 31 14.86 11.32 -4.44
N LYS A 32 15.21 10.12 -4.94
CA LYS A 32 14.61 9.53 -6.13
C LYS A 32 13.11 9.56 -5.89
N LYS A 33 12.40 10.34 -6.70
CA LYS A 33 10.96 10.49 -6.60
C LYS A 33 10.33 9.22 -7.16
N TYR A 34 9.97 8.29 -6.29
CA TYR A 34 9.24 7.08 -6.68
C TYR A 34 7.74 7.30 -6.55
N PRO A 35 6.92 6.62 -7.38
CA PRO A 35 5.51 6.47 -7.10
C PRO A 35 5.32 5.55 -5.88
N GLU A 36 4.21 5.73 -5.20
CA GLU A 36 3.82 4.88 -4.08
C GLU A 36 2.30 4.72 -4.09
N ILE A 37 1.84 3.47 -4.17
CA ILE A 37 0.42 3.15 -4.16
C ILE A 37 -0.05 2.85 -2.75
N LYS A 38 -1.11 3.52 -2.30
CA LYS A 38 -1.75 3.27 -1.02
C LYS A 38 -3.22 2.94 -1.23
N PHE A 39 -3.61 1.72 -0.89
CA PHE A 39 -5.00 1.29 -0.90
C PHE A 39 -5.73 1.69 0.38
N GLU A 40 -7.01 2.06 0.27
CA GLU A 40 -7.87 2.31 1.44
C GLU A 40 -8.08 1.02 2.24
N ARG A 41 -8.21 -0.09 1.52
CA ARG A 41 -8.27 -1.45 2.09
C ARG A 41 -7.68 -2.46 1.12
N VAL A 42 -7.02 -3.47 1.63
CA VAL A 42 -6.40 -4.55 0.84
C VAL A 42 -7.21 -5.84 0.85
N THR A 43 -8.23 -5.91 1.70
CA THR A 43 -9.16 -7.03 1.78
C THR A 43 -10.59 -6.51 1.76
N ILE A 44 -11.44 -7.13 0.94
CA ILE A 44 -12.87 -6.89 0.91
C ILE A 44 -13.58 -8.21 1.17
N ASP A 45 -14.46 -8.23 2.17
CA ASP A 45 -15.33 -9.35 2.46
C ASP A 45 -16.68 -9.14 1.72
N LEU A 46 -17.03 -10.10 0.88
CA LEU A 46 -18.32 -10.13 0.16
C LEU A 46 -19.47 -10.57 1.05
N GLY A 47 -19.15 -11.02 2.29
CA GLY A 47 -20.12 -11.55 3.23
C GLY A 47 -20.60 -12.95 2.86
N THR A 48 -21.80 -13.27 3.33
CA THR A 48 -22.47 -14.55 3.02
C THR A 48 -23.50 -14.34 1.92
N PHE A 49 -23.44 -15.17 0.89
CA PHE A 49 -24.35 -15.12 -0.25
C PHE A 49 -24.74 -16.53 -0.71
N SER A 50 -25.82 -16.64 -1.46
CA SER A 50 -26.33 -17.92 -1.96
C SER A 50 -25.64 -18.36 -3.24
N GLN A 51 -25.55 -19.65 -3.48
CA GLN A 51 -24.92 -20.27 -4.66
C GLN A 51 -25.55 -19.84 -6.00
N ASP A 52 -26.80 -19.34 -5.99
CA ASP A 52 -27.47 -18.80 -7.17
C ASP A 52 -27.08 -17.33 -7.47
N GLU A 53 -26.51 -16.62 -6.50
CA GLU A 53 -25.91 -15.31 -6.69
C GLU A 53 -24.50 -15.46 -7.25
N THR A 54 -24.36 -15.44 -8.58
CA THR A 54 -23.10 -15.86 -9.21
C THR A 54 -22.10 -14.75 -9.45
N LEU A 55 -22.53 -13.48 -9.56
CA LEU A 55 -21.66 -12.36 -9.89
C LEU A 55 -21.57 -11.34 -8.74
N HIS A 56 -20.37 -11.15 -8.24
CA HIS A 56 -20.09 -10.22 -7.16
C HIS A 56 -19.02 -9.22 -7.61
N THR A 57 -19.31 -7.94 -7.47
CA THR A 57 -18.38 -6.86 -7.83
C THR A 57 -17.98 -6.04 -6.62
N CYS A 58 -16.70 -5.77 -6.47
CA CYS A 58 -16.17 -4.90 -5.44
C CYS A 58 -15.10 -3.95 -6.03
N VAL A 59 -14.80 -2.88 -5.31
CA VAL A 59 -13.90 -1.82 -5.76
C VAL A 59 -12.83 -1.57 -4.71
N PHE A 60 -11.57 -1.69 -5.12
CA PHE A 60 -10.40 -1.31 -4.33
C PHE A 60 -9.96 0.09 -4.73
N LYS A 61 -10.22 1.08 -3.88
CA LYS A 61 -9.76 2.45 -4.08
C LYS A 61 -8.34 2.61 -3.60
N PHE A 62 -7.55 3.40 -4.34
CA PHE A 62 -6.18 3.71 -4.01
C PHE A 62 -5.83 5.15 -4.34
N THR A 63 -4.72 5.63 -3.77
CA THR A 63 -4.14 6.95 -4.04
C THR A 63 -2.65 6.79 -4.31
N ASN A 64 -2.12 7.52 -5.27
CA ASN A 64 -0.69 7.67 -5.44
C ASN A 64 -0.16 8.68 -4.40
N VAL A 65 0.36 8.19 -3.29
CA VAL A 65 0.95 9.01 -2.22
C VAL A 65 2.43 9.33 -2.46
N GLY A 66 3.01 8.79 -3.54
CA GLY A 66 4.38 9.04 -3.95
C GLY A 66 4.57 10.38 -4.66
N LYS A 67 5.77 10.60 -5.17
CA LYS A 67 6.19 11.86 -5.82
C LYS A 67 6.43 11.74 -7.32
N ALA A 68 6.16 10.56 -7.91
CA ALA A 68 6.27 10.29 -9.33
C ALA A 68 4.96 9.69 -9.88
N LYS A 69 4.84 9.64 -11.20
CA LYS A 69 3.68 9.05 -11.88
C LYS A 69 3.61 7.55 -11.59
N LEU A 70 2.47 7.11 -11.08
CA LEU A 70 2.17 5.71 -10.82
C LEU A 70 1.58 5.06 -12.07
N VAL A 71 2.05 3.87 -12.41
CA VAL A 71 1.49 3.02 -13.47
C VAL A 71 1.17 1.65 -12.88
N ILE A 72 -0.02 1.15 -13.17
CA ILE A 72 -0.37 -0.25 -12.92
C ILE A 72 -0.01 -1.02 -14.20
N ASN A 73 1.05 -1.81 -14.13
CA ASN A 73 1.56 -2.56 -15.28
C ASN A 73 0.59 -3.65 -15.71
N TYR A 74 0.14 -4.47 -14.76
CA TYR A 74 -0.92 -5.45 -14.95
C TYR A 74 -1.49 -5.93 -13.61
N VAL A 75 -2.64 -6.57 -13.67
CA VAL A 75 -3.30 -7.20 -12.53
C VAL A 75 -3.51 -8.68 -12.87
N SER A 76 -3.05 -9.55 -11.97
CA SER A 76 -3.22 -11.01 -12.07
C SER A 76 -4.16 -11.49 -10.98
N THR A 77 -4.96 -12.49 -11.28
CA THR A 77 -5.91 -13.10 -10.34
C THR A 77 -5.62 -14.58 -10.14
N SER A 78 -5.90 -15.10 -8.96
CA SER A 78 -5.60 -16.50 -8.59
C SER A 78 -6.47 -17.54 -9.32
N CYS A 79 -7.50 -17.11 -10.03
CA CYS A 79 -8.34 -18.00 -10.85
C CYS A 79 -8.99 -17.24 -12.01
N GLY A 80 -9.34 -17.95 -13.08
CA GLY A 80 -10.12 -17.39 -14.19
C GLY A 80 -11.56 -16.98 -13.84
N CYS A 81 -11.99 -17.24 -12.60
CA CYS A 81 -13.28 -16.83 -12.06
C CYS A 81 -13.28 -15.39 -11.48
N THR A 82 -12.17 -14.69 -11.57
CA THR A 82 -12.01 -13.33 -11.07
C THR A 82 -11.49 -12.45 -12.19
N GLY A 83 -12.25 -11.44 -12.57
CA GLY A 83 -11.85 -10.39 -13.51
C GLY A 83 -11.40 -9.15 -12.78
N ALA A 84 -10.51 -8.36 -13.38
CA ALA A 84 -10.08 -7.09 -12.84
C ALA A 84 -10.01 -6.01 -13.93
N GLU A 85 -10.67 -4.88 -13.69
CA GLU A 85 -10.59 -3.67 -14.50
C GLU A 85 -9.80 -2.63 -13.71
N TYR A 86 -8.83 -1.97 -14.36
CA TYR A 86 -7.94 -1.01 -13.70
C TYR A 86 -7.50 0.09 -14.67
N PRO A 87 -7.08 1.28 -14.18
CA PRO A 87 -6.59 2.37 -15.01
C PRO A 87 -5.38 1.95 -15.85
N LYS A 88 -5.41 2.26 -17.14
CA LYS A 88 -4.30 2.00 -18.06
C LYS A 88 -3.36 3.20 -18.20
N ASP A 89 -3.87 4.39 -17.89
CA ASP A 89 -3.09 5.62 -17.86
C ASP A 89 -2.33 5.78 -16.55
N TYR A 90 -1.34 6.67 -16.56
CA TYR A 90 -0.62 6.99 -15.33
C TYR A 90 -1.48 7.80 -14.35
N ILE A 91 -1.27 7.57 -13.07
CA ILE A 91 -1.91 8.28 -11.96
C ILE A 91 -0.89 9.28 -11.39
N SER A 92 -1.22 10.57 -11.45
CA SER A 92 -0.36 11.65 -10.95
C SER A 92 -0.17 11.57 -9.42
N PRO A 93 0.92 12.14 -8.87
CA PRO A 93 1.07 12.30 -7.43
C PRO A 93 -0.16 12.96 -6.79
N GLY A 94 -0.68 12.39 -5.72
CA GLY A 94 -1.89 12.84 -5.02
C GLY A 94 -3.22 12.45 -5.67
N ALA A 95 -3.22 11.93 -6.90
CA ALA A 95 -4.42 11.47 -7.56
C ALA A 95 -4.83 10.07 -7.08
N SER A 96 -6.13 9.81 -7.14
CA SER A 96 -6.72 8.52 -6.78
C SER A 96 -7.20 7.75 -8.00
N GLY A 97 -7.34 6.46 -7.84
CA GLY A 97 -7.89 5.54 -8.83
C GLY A 97 -8.59 4.37 -8.15
N GLU A 98 -9.12 3.47 -8.96
CA GLU A 98 -9.80 2.29 -8.47
C GLU A 98 -9.49 1.06 -9.33
N ILE A 99 -9.50 -0.11 -8.68
CA ILE A 99 -9.47 -1.42 -9.33
C ILE A 99 -10.81 -2.07 -9.04
N LYS A 100 -11.60 -2.31 -10.10
CA LYS A 100 -12.87 -3.00 -10.00
C LYS A 100 -12.62 -4.50 -10.20
N VAL A 101 -13.06 -5.30 -9.23
CA VAL A 101 -12.90 -6.75 -9.26
C VAL A 101 -14.27 -7.41 -9.33
N THR A 102 -14.43 -8.31 -10.29
CA THR A 102 -15.65 -9.12 -10.44
C THR A 102 -15.31 -10.59 -10.18
N TYR A 103 -15.97 -11.18 -9.23
CA TYR A 103 -15.87 -12.62 -8.91
C TYR A 103 -17.11 -13.34 -9.44
N ASP A 104 -16.89 -14.35 -10.29
CA ASP A 104 -17.92 -15.27 -10.77
C ASP A 104 -17.85 -16.57 -9.97
N SER A 105 -18.85 -16.80 -9.14
CA SER A 105 -18.98 -18.02 -8.32
C SER A 105 -19.69 -19.17 -9.02
N LYS A 106 -20.10 -19.01 -10.30
CA LYS A 106 -20.81 -20.04 -11.05
C LYS A 106 -20.03 -21.35 -11.08
N GLY A 107 -20.68 -22.43 -10.68
CA GLY A 107 -20.09 -23.76 -10.67
C GLY A 107 -19.01 -23.97 -9.59
N LYS A 108 -18.88 -23.06 -8.63
CA LYS A 108 -17.99 -23.24 -7.48
C LYS A 108 -18.68 -24.02 -6.36
N VAL A 109 -17.87 -24.70 -5.56
CA VAL A 109 -18.36 -25.44 -4.39
C VAL A 109 -18.67 -24.44 -3.27
N PRO A 110 -19.85 -24.56 -2.61
CA PRO A 110 -20.18 -23.75 -1.45
C PRO A 110 -19.15 -23.84 -0.33
N GLY A 111 -19.04 -22.77 0.45
CA GLY A 111 -18.13 -22.63 1.57
C GLY A 111 -17.31 -21.36 1.52
N ARG A 112 -16.46 -21.21 2.50
CA ARG A 112 -15.55 -20.03 2.61
C ARG A 112 -14.49 -20.06 1.52
N PHE A 113 -14.20 -18.89 1.00
CA PHE A 113 -13.15 -18.71 0.00
C PHE A 113 -12.30 -17.46 0.27
N ASN A 114 -11.10 -17.50 -0.30
CA ASN A 114 -10.19 -16.35 -0.39
C ASN A 114 -9.58 -16.34 -1.80
N LYS A 115 -9.73 -15.23 -2.53
CA LYS A 115 -9.16 -15.04 -3.86
C LYS A 115 -8.15 -13.90 -3.79
N ILE A 116 -6.94 -14.19 -4.26
CA ILE A 116 -5.85 -13.21 -4.28
C ILE A 116 -5.79 -12.51 -5.64
N ILE A 117 -5.65 -11.21 -5.60
CA ILE A 117 -5.42 -10.34 -6.73
C ILE A 117 -4.03 -9.73 -6.56
N GLN A 118 -3.17 -9.89 -7.54
CA GLN A 118 -1.81 -9.36 -7.57
C GLN A 118 -1.76 -8.14 -8.47
N VAL A 119 -1.41 -6.99 -7.91
CA VAL A 119 -1.31 -5.71 -8.61
C VAL A 119 0.16 -5.38 -8.80
N TYR A 120 0.62 -5.38 -10.05
CA TYR A 120 2.00 -5.05 -10.41
C TYR A 120 2.09 -3.59 -10.87
N THR A 121 3.02 -2.86 -10.26
CA THR A 121 3.17 -1.41 -10.47
C THR A 121 4.62 -1.05 -10.78
N ASN A 122 4.87 0.24 -11.05
CA ASN A 122 6.22 0.80 -11.15
C ASN A 122 6.73 1.39 -9.81
N CYS A 123 6.10 1.04 -8.68
CA CYS A 123 6.58 1.41 -7.35
C CYS A 123 7.89 0.71 -7.01
N LYS A 124 8.55 1.14 -5.93
CA LYS A 124 9.75 0.45 -5.41
C LYS A 124 9.40 -0.98 -4.99
N ASP A 125 8.30 -1.15 -4.25
CA ASP A 125 7.67 -2.44 -4.03
C ASP A 125 6.65 -2.64 -5.15
N ASP A 126 7.06 -3.37 -6.18
CA ASP A 126 6.35 -3.49 -7.46
C ASP A 126 5.09 -4.36 -7.40
N LEU A 127 4.88 -5.10 -6.30
CA LEU A 127 3.78 -6.03 -6.12
C LEU A 127 2.95 -5.73 -4.87
N VAL A 128 1.67 -5.44 -5.07
CA VAL A 128 0.68 -5.38 -3.98
C VAL A 128 -0.31 -6.54 -4.11
N LYS A 129 -0.59 -7.21 -2.99
CA LYS A 129 -1.59 -8.28 -2.92
C LYS A 129 -2.89 -7.73 -2.31
N LEU A 130 -3.98 -7.87 -3.05
CA LEU A 130 -5.33 -7.63 -2.59
C LEU A 130 -6.03 -8.96 -2.42
N SER A 131 -7.08 -9.01 -1.62
CA SER A 131 -7.88 -10.21 -1.46
C SER A 131 -9.38 -9.91 -1.37
N ILE A 132 -10.18 -10.84 -1.90
CA ILE A 132 -11.61 -10.90 -1.64
C ILE A 132 -11.92 -12.19 -0.90
N THR A 133 -12.75 -12.09 0.12
CA THR A 133 -13.23 -13.22 0.93
C THR A 133 -14.74 -13.28 0.88
N GLY A 134 -15.30 -14.40 1.29
CA GLY A 134 -16.74 -14.58 1.42
C GLY A 134 -17.08 -16.00 1.82
N ASP A 135 -18.37 -16.23 2.07
CA ASP A 135 -18.92 -17.54 2.42
C ASP A 135 -20.15 -17.82 1.55
N MET A 136 -20.02 -18.76 0.61
CA MET A 136 -21.09 -19.14 -0.30
C MET A 136 -21.90 -20.28 0.32
N THR A 137 -23.19 -20.08 0.50
CA THR A 137 -24.11 -21.11 1.01
C THR A 137 -24.68 -21.95 -0.13
N ALA A 138 -24.83 -23.25 0.13
CA ALA A 138 -25.49 -24.16 -0.82
C ALA A 138 -26.99 -23.83 -0.95
N LEU A 139 -27.54 -24.09 -2.13
CA LEU A 139 -29.00 -24.09 -2.31
C LEU A 139 -29.61 -25.17 -1.43
N PRO A 140 -30.81 -24.92 -0.85
CA PRO A 140 -31.58 -25.98 -0.19
C PRO A 140 -31.76 -27.13 -1.16
N ARG A 141 -31.46 -28.37 -0.73
CA ARG A 141 -31.81 -29.54 -1.54
C ARG A 141 -33.32 -29.62 -1.56
N GLU A 142 -33.94 -29.50 -2.76
CA GLU A 142 -35.32 -29.90 -2.90
C GLU A 142 -35.44 -31.37 -2.50
N SER A 143 -36.15 -31.64 -1.42
CA SER A 143 -36.50 -33.01 -1.04
C SER A 143 -37.38 -33.56 -2.16
N SER A 144 -36.80 -34.40 -3.04
CA SER A 144 -37.56 -35.15 -4.02
C SER A 144 -38.59 -36.01 -3.25
N LYS A 145 -39.85 -35.62 -3.38
CA LYS A 145 -40.99 -36.31 -2.83
C LYS A 145 -41.40 -37.42 -3.79
#